data_d8f018af90aba7b31bceaa324fc98ba1
#
_entry.id   d8f018af90aba7b31bceaa324fc98ba1
#
_cell.length_a   1.000
_cell.length_b   1.000
_cell.length_c   1.000
_cell.angle_alpha   90.00
_cell.angle_beta   90.00
_cell.angle_gamma   90.00
#
_symmetry.space_group_name_H-M   'P 1'
#
loop_
_entity.id
_entity.type
_entity.pdbx_description
1 polymer ?
#
loop_
_entity_poly.entity_id
_entity_poly.type
_entity_poly.pdbx_seq_one_letter_code
_entity_poly.pdbx_strand_id
1 'polypeptide(L)'
;MNSGVTSLDLADLAVHVFTASEEDFLINSLVFELAEELLVVDAQMFVPDAREFADLIEGLGKPVRQFVLSHNHPDHFLGFEELCRRFPGVPIAALPGVIDYVERLGAEIVRNRKAELGDLVASRAIVPDTTLAPGEQRIGGIRFRFEGFDDAEAESQVVIHLPDHATMAVFDLACRAEHHCFTVLPQFDHWLEVLRHLREEAGDVRHLIVGHGLPTDTSALGATIEYGTVAKQVYGEVRGADEYAAAMKERFPGRGQQKWIEFSALLLYRVIYP
;
A
#
# COMPACT_ATOMS: atom_id res chain seq x y z
N MET A 1 -17.78 5.20 -3.19
CA MET A 1 -17.05 6.49 -3.29
C MET A 1 -16.41 6.50 -4.66
N ASN A 2 -16.43 7.61 -5.39
CA ASN A 2 -15.64 7.73 -6.63
C ASN A 2 -14.17 7.94 -6.26
N SER A 3 -13.25 7.75 -7.22
CA SER A 3 -11.83 8.13 -7.08
C SER A 3 -11.71 9.60 -6.66
N GLY A 4 -10.64 9.94 -5.95
CA GLY A 4 -10.46 11.31 -5.49
C GLY A 4 -9.08 11.57 -4.89
N VAL A 5 -8.78 12.84 -4.64
CA VAL A 5 -7.51 13.30 -4.06
C VAL A 5 -7.76 13.97 -2.72
N THR A 6 -7.05 13.53 -1.71
CA THR A 6 -6.96 14.22 -0.42
C THR A 6 -5.56 14.82 -0.28
N SER A 7 -5.48 16.14 -0.06
CA SER A 7 -4.20 16.82 0.10
C SER A 7 -3.96 17.21 1.55
N LEU A 8 -2.75 16.94 2.04
CA LEU A 8 -2.24 17.38 3.33
C LEU A 8 -1.21 18.47 3.08
N ASP A 9 -1.52 19.71 3.47
CA ASP A 9 -0.60 20.85 3.35
C ASP A 9 0.27 20.91 4.61
N LEU A 10 1.56 20.62 4.47
CA LEU A 10 2.52 20.42 5.57
C LEU A 10 3.65 21.44 5.49
N ALA A 11 3.32 22.73 5.58
CA ALA A 11 4.25 23.87 5.60
C ALA A 11 5.12 23.99 4.31
N ASP A 12 6.17 23.21 4.18
CA ASP A 12 7.15 23.26 3.08
C ASP A 12 7.03 22.07 2.11
N LEU A 13 6.00 21.26 2.28
CA LEU A 13 5.64 20.17 1.40
C LEU A 13 4.11 19.94 1.39
N ALA A 14 3.56 19.41 0.30
CA ALA A 14 2.22 18.84 0.29
C ALA A 14 2.28 17.33 0.03
N VAL A 15 1.33 16.59 0.62
CA VAL A 15 1.15 15.16 0.32
C VAL A 15 -0.22 14.98 -0.31
N HIS A 16 -0.25 14.58 -1.57
CA HIS A 16 -1.48 14.27 -2.29
C HIS A 16 -1.68 12.76 -2.25
N VAL A 17 -2.79 12.33 -1.66
CA VAL A 17 -3.22 10.94 -1.62
C VAL A 17 -4.31 10.75 -2.67
N PHE A 18 -3.99 10.12 -3.76
CA PHE A 18 -4.97 9.64 -4.73
C PHE A 18 -5.57 8.35 -4.19
N THR A 19 -6.88 8.31 -3.97
CA THR A 19 -7.62 7.14 -3.54
C THR A 19 -8.52 6.68 -4.68
N ALA A 20 -8.36 5.45 -5.16
CA ALA A 20 -9.23 4.83 -6.14
C ALA A 20 -10.68 4.72 -5.66
N SER A 21 -11.60 4.32 -6.53
CA SER A 21 -12.99 4.12 -6.18
C SER A 21 -13.17 2.99 -5.15
N GLU A 22 -14.33 2.94 -4.51
CA GLU A 22 -14.67 1.84 -3.60
C GLU A 22 -14.74 0.49 -4.32
N GLU A 23 -15.12 0.49 -5.60
CA GLU A 23 -15.16 -0.69 -6.45
C GLU A 23 -13.75 -1.19 -6.77
N ASP A 24 -12.78 -0.28 -6.80
CA ASP A 24 -11.36 -0.50 -7.06
C ASP A 24 -10.54 -0.54 -5.74
N PHE A 25 -11.15 -1.02 -4.67
CA PHE A 25 -10.53 -1.30 -3.37
C PHE A 25 -9.99 -0.09 -2.62
N LEU A 26 -10.36 1.16 -2.98
CA LEU A 26 -9.85 2.38 -2.34
C LEU A 26 -8.32 2.46 -2.29
N ILE A 27 -7.64 1.89 -3.30
CA ILE A 27 -6.18 1.82 -3.37
C ILE A 27 -5.60 3.23 -3.35
N ASN A 28 -4.57 3.45 -2.54
CA ASN A 28 -3.86 4.72 -2.45
C ASN A 28 -2.57 4.71 -3.25
N SER A 29 -2.32 5.81 -3.95
CA SER A 29 -1.00 6.20 -4.44
C SER A 29 -0.69 7.62 -3.99
N LEU A 30 0.59 7.92 -3.71
CA LEU A 30 0.97 9.17 -3.06
C LEU A 30 1.85 10.02 -3.96
N VAL A 31 1.68 11.34 -3.87
CA VAL A 31 2.64 12.31 -4.38
C VAL A 31 3.10 13.19 -3.23
N PHE A 32 4.38 13.13 -2.90
CA PHE A 32 5.04 14.12 -2.07
C PHE A 32 5.48 15.26 -2.98
N GLU A 33 4.77 16.37 -2.91
CA GLU A 33 5.07 17.58 -3.69
C GLU A 33 6.08 18.45 -2.93
N LEU A 34 7.34 18.36 -3.34
CA LEU A 34 8.44 19.13 -2.80
C LEU A 34 8.52 20.50 -3.51
N ALA A 35 9.43 21.37 -3.10
CA ALA A 35 9.55 22.70 -3.67
C ALA A 35 9.72 22.68 -5.20
N GLU A 36 10.61 21.82 -5.73
CA GLU A 36 11.00 21.81 -7.13
C GLU A 36 10.75 20.48 -7.86
N GLU A 37 10.36 19.43 -7.15
CA GLU A 37 10.26 18.08 -7.69
C GLU A 37 9.20 17.25 -6.96
N LEU A 38 8.82 16.12 -7.55
CA LEU A 38 7.86 15.17 -6.99
C LEU A 38 8.54 13.85 -6.64
N LEU A 39 8.20 13.30 -5.46
CA LEU A 39 8.43 11.90 -5.12
C LEU A 39 7.09 11.19 -5.14
N VAL A 40 6.94 10.15 -5.97
CA VAL A 40 5.67 9.46 -6.19
C VAL A 40 5.76 8.05 -5.65
N VAL A 41 4.74 7.59 -4.93
CA VAL A 41 4.73 6.26 -4.31
C VAL A 41 3.51 5.49 -4.78
N ASP A 42 3.74 4.26 -5.24
CA ASP A 42 2.79 3.32 -5.80
C ASP A 42 2.11 3.81 -7.09
N ALA A 43 1.40 2.92 -7.77
CA ALA A 43 0.97 3.19 -9.14
C ALA A 43 -0.47 2.75 -9.45
N GLN A 44 -1.24 2.31 -8.47
CA GLN A 44 -2.56 1.72 -8.65
C GLN A 44 -2.55 0.33 -9.32
N MET A 45 -3.69 -0.35 -9.32
CA MET A 45 -3.89 -1.63 -9.98
C MET A 45 -4.44 -1.47 -11.40
N PHE A 46 -5.50 -0.67 -11.51
CA PHE A 46 -6.28 -0.55 -12.73
C PHE A 46 -5.72 0.53 -13.65
N VAL A 47 -5.70 0.25 -14.95
CA VAL A 47 -5.20 1.19 -15.96
C VAL A 47 -5.97 2.52 -15.96
N PRO A 48 -7.31 2.56 -15.79
CA PRO A 48 -8.03 3.82 -15.67
C PRO A 48 -7.55 4.66 -14.47
N ASP A 49 -7.41 4.07 -13.29
CA ASP A 49 -6.95 4.78 -12.08
C ASP A 49 -5.51 5.24 -12.19
N ALA A 50 -4.63 4.39 -12.78
CA ALA A 50 -3.25 4.76 -13.05
C ALA A 50 -3.14 5.96 -14.02
N ARG A 51 -4.08 6.10 -14.97
CA ARG A 51 -4.17 7.27 -15.86
C ARG A 51 -4.63 8.51 -15.12
N GLU A 52 -5.68 8.42 -14.32
CA GLU A 52 -6.14 9.54 -13.49
C GLU A 52 -5.05 10.00 -12.52
N PHE A 53 -4.33 9.05 -11.92
CA PHE A 53 -3.18 9.36 -11.07
C PHE A 53 -2.04 10.01 -11.85
N ALA A 54 -1.75 9.56 -13.07
CA ALA A 54 -0.78 10.21 -13.94
C ALA A 54 -1.20 11.64 -14.32
N ASP A 55 -2.50 11.87 -14.56
CA ASP A 55 -3.04 13.21 -14.84
C ASP A 55 -2.89 14.14 -13.63
N LEU A 56 -3.08 13.64 -12.40
CA LEU A 56 -2.78 14.38 -11.18
C LEU A 56 -1.30 14.79 -11.13
N ILE A 57 -0.37 13.83 -11.34
CA ILE A 57 1.07 14.09 -11.32
C ILE A 57 1.46 15.16 -12.34
N GLU A 58 0.97 15.05 -13.58
CA GLU A 58 1.22 16.05 -14.63
C GLU A 58 0.65 17.43 -14.27
N GLY A 59 -0.55 17.45 -13.65
CA GLY A 59 -1.23 18.67 -13.23
C GLY A 59 -0.46 19.49 -12.19
N LEU A 60 0.43 18.86 -11.40
CA LEU A 60 1.30 19.54 -10.44
C LEU A 60 2.45 20.31 -11.11
N GLY A 61 2.76 20.03 -12.38
CA GLY A 61 3.68 20.82 -13.20
C GLY A 61 5.16 20.78 -12.78
N LYS A 62 5.54 19.83 -11.93
CA LYS A 62 6.91 19.63 -11.44
C LYS A 62 7.49 18.33 -12.00
N PRO A 63 8.82 18.23 -12.19
CA PRO A 63 9.45 16.99 -12.62
C PRO A 63 9.30 15.89 -11.56
N VAL A 64 9.02 14.67 -11.98
CA VAL A 64 9.07 13.50 -11.12
C VAL A 64 10.52 13.07 -10.95
N ARG A 65 11.03 13.16 -9.74
CA ARG A 65 12.39 12.74 -9.38
C ARG A 65 12.53 11.21 -9.39
N GLN A 66 11.57 10.53 -8.77
CA GLN A 66 11.62 9.09 -8.54
C GLN A 66 10.23 8.54 -8.23
N PHE A 67 9.98 7.33 -8.68
CA PHE A 67 8.92 6.47 -8.17
C PHE A 67 9.46 5.60 -7.04
N VAL A 68 8.60 5.29 -6.06
CA VAL A 68 8.88 4.31 -5.01
C VAL A 68 7.76 3.28 -5.03
N LEU A 69 8.10 2.01 -5.02
CA LEU A 69 7.13 0.95 -4.77
C LEU A 69 7.19 0.57 -3.29
N SER A 70 6.07 0.72 -2.59
CA SER A 70 5.99 0.51 -1.15
C SER A 70 6.13 -0.95 -0.76
N HIS A 71 5.50 -1.87 -1.49
CA HIS A 71 5.50 -3.31 -1.22
C HIS A 71 5.09 -4.12 -2.46
N ASN A 72 5.06 -5.43 -2.35
CA ASN A 72 4.94 -6.34 -3.48
C ASN A 72 3.49 -6.74 -3.86
N HIS A 73 2.46 -6.08 -3.33
CA HIS A 73 1.09 -6.38 -3.74
C HIS A 73 0.77 -5.81 -5.13
N PRO A 74 0.03 -6.58 -5.96
CA PRO A 74 -0.23 -6.21 -7.36
C PRO A 74 -0.93 -4.88 -7.54
N ASP A 75 -1.80 -4.52 -6.64
CA ASP A 75 -2.59 -3.30 -6.65
C ASP A 75 -1.76 -2.02 -6.41
N HIS A 76 -0.51 -2.17 -5.96
CA HIS A 76 0.42 -1.07 -5.79
C HIS A 76 1.43 -0.93 -6.94
N PHE A 77 1.67 -2.01 -7.74
CA PHE A 77 2.71 -1.95 -8.77
C PHE A 77 2.23 -2.13 -10.22
N LEU A 78 1.06 -2.69 -10.48
CA LEU A 78 0.65 -2.98 -11.86
C LEU A 78 0.53 -1.72 -12.72
N GLY A 79 0.09 -0.60 -12.15
CA GLY A 79 -0.04 0.69 -12.84
C GLY A 79 1.29 1.34 -13.26
N PHE A 80 2.46 0.84 -12.81
CA PHE A 80 3.74 1.38 -13.25
C PHE A 80 3.96 1.28 -14.77
N GLU A 81 3.32 0.36 -15.48
CA GLU A 81 3.36 0.36 -16.94
C GLU A 81 2.84 1.68 -17.52
N GLU A 82 1.72 2.20 -16.99
CA GLU A 82 1.14 3.47 -17.41
C GLU A 82 2.00 4.66 -16.97
N LEU A 83 2.48 4.67 -15.72
CA LEU A 83 3.34 5.74 -15.22
C LEU A 83 4.65 5.82 -16.00
N CYS A 84 5.32 4.70 -16.30
CA CYS A 84 6.53 4.69 -17.10
C CYS A 84 6.29 5.14 -18.55
N ARG A 85 5.10 4.91 -19.08
CA ARG A 85 4.71 5.41 -20.40
C ARG A 85 4.57 6.94 -20.41
N ARG A 86 4.02 7.51 -19.34
CA ARG A 86 3.81 8.97 -19.18
C ARG A 86 5.08 9.70 -18.76
N PHE A 87 5.91 9.09 -17.94
CA PHE A 87 7.13 9.65 -17.35
C PHE A 87 8.35 8.78 -17.69
N PRO A 88 8.76 8.74 -18.96
CA PRO A 88 9.84 7.84 -19.38
C PRO A 88 11.17 8.23 -18.75
N GLY A 89 11.92 7.21 -18.29
CA GLY A 89 13.24 7.38 -17.69
C GLY A 89 13.26 7.78 -16.21
N VAL A 90 12.11 7.93 -15.57
CA VAL A 90 12.04 8.10 -14.11
C VAL A 90 12.34 6.75 -13.44
N PRO A 91 13.33 6.67 -12.53
CA PRO A 91 13.69 5.43 -11.86
C PRO A 91 12.60 4.99 -10.87
N ILE A 92 12.42 3.66 -10.71
CA ILE A 92 11.54 3.08 -9.70
C ILE A 92 12.41 2.46 -8.61
N ALA A 93 12.34 2.99 -7.40
CA ALA A 93 13.02 2.45 -6.23
C ALA A 93 12.11 1.52 -5.42
N ALA A 94 12.68 0.42 -4.93
CA ALA A 94 12.01 -0.46 -3.99
C ALA A 94 13.03 -1.17 -3.08
N LEU A 95 12.55 -1.76 -1.98
CA LEU A 95 13.39 -2.64 -1.17
C LEU A 95 13.84 -3.86 -1.99
N PRO A 96 15.02 -4.45 -1.69
CA PRO A 96 15.52 -5.61 -2.43
C PRO A 96 14.53 -6.77 -2.52
N GLY A 97 13.80 -7.07 -1.43
CA GLY A 97 12.79 -8.14 -1.41
C GLY A 97 11.62 -7.87 -2.35
N VAL A 98 11.20 -6.60 -2.47
CA VAL A 98 10.14 -6.18 -3.41
C VAL A 98 10.62 -6.33 -4.87
N ILE A 99 11.87 -5.92 -5.17
CA ILE A 99 12.46 -6.06 -6.51
C ILE A 99 12.50 -7.55 -6.90
N ASP A 100 13.06 -8.40 -6.04
CA ASP A 100 13.15 -9.85 -6.26
C ASP A 100 11.77 -10.48 -6.50
N TYR A 101 10.76 -10.09 -5.72
CA TYR A 101 9.39 -10.58 -5.89
C TYR A 101 8.81 -10.22 -7.26
N VAL A 102 8.89 -8.95 -7.65
CA VAL A 102 8.33 -8.49 -8.94
C VAL A 102 9.10 -9.12 -10.12
N GLU A 103 10.42 -9.30 -10.00
CA GLU A 103 11.23 -9.97 -11.02
C GLU A 103 10.81 -11.43 -11.19
N ARG A 104 10.62 -12.17 -10.12
CA ARG A 104 10.24 -13.59 -10.15
C ARG A 104 8.79 -13.83 -10.56
N LEU A 105 7.86 -13.06 -10.02
CA LEU A 105 6.42 -13.36 -10.08
C LEU A 105 5.61 -12.37 -10.90
N GLY A 106 6.12 -11.17 -11.18
CA GLY A 106 5.36 -10.10 -11.83
C GLY A 106 4.73 -10.50 -13.16
N ALA A 107 5.45 -11.25 -14.00
CA ALA A 107 4.91 -11.71 -15.27
C ALA A 107 3.77 -12.74 -15.11
N GLU A 108 3.83 -13.58 -14.09
CA GLU A 108 2.77 -14.53 -13.77
C GLU A 108 1.54 -13.82 -13.20
N ILE A 109 1.75 -12.88 -12.30
CA ILE A 109 0.69 -12.06 -11.70
C ILE A 109 -0.07 -11.32 -12.81
N VAL A 110 0.64 -10.63 -13.72
CA VAL A 110 0.01 -9.95 -14.87
C VAL A 110 -0.82 -10.92 -15.69
N ARG A 111 -0.27 -12.09 -16.02
CA ARG A 111 -0.98 -13.12 -16.80
C ARG A 111 -2.28 -13.54 -16.14
N ASN A 112 -2.25 -13.81 -14.83
CA ASN A 112 -3.41 -14.23 -14.05
C ASN A 112 -4.45 -13.11 -13.95
N ARG A 113 -4.03 -11.89 -13.59
CA ARG A 113 -4.93 -10.74 -13.49
C ARG A 113 -5.53 -10.36 -14.83
N LYS A 114 -4.76 -10.45 -15.92
CA LYS A 114 -5.26 -10.18 -17.28
C LYS A 114 -6.26 -11.22 -17.76
N ALA A 115 -6.13 -12.47 -17.34
CA ALA A 115 -7.11 -13.52 -17.63
C ALA A 115 -8.46 -13.25 -16.93
N GLU A 116 -8.44 -12.62 -15.74
CA GLU A 116 -9.64 -12.29 -14.96
C GLU A 116 -10.24 -10.95 -15.37
N LEU A 117 -9.42 -9.93 -15.62
CA LEU A 117 -9.81 -8.53 -15.71
C LEU A 117 -9.58 -7.91 -17.10
N GLY A 118 -8.99 -8.65 -18.04
CA GLY A 118 -8.77 -8.19 -19.42
C GLY A 118 -7.86 -6.96 -19.48
N ASP A 119 -8.29 -5.97 -20.25
CA ASP A 119 -7.51 -4.74 -20.48
C ASP A 119 -7.66 -3.69 -19.38
N LEU A 120 -8.35 -4.02 -18.29
CA LEU A 120 -8.42 -3.17 -17.12
C LEU A 120 -7.09 -3.15 -16.33
N VAL A 121 -6.22 -4.14 -16.53
CA VAL A 121 -4.91 -4.22 -15.88
C VAL A 121 -3.77 -4.16 -16.89
N ALA A 122 -2.58 -3.87 -16.40
CA ALA A 122 -1.35 -3.76 -17.18
C ALA A 122 -1.07 -4.99 -18.06
N SER A 123 -0.34 -4.80 -19.14
CA SER A 123 0.11 -5.87 -20.05
C SER A 123 1.41 -6.52 -19.61
N ARG A 124 2.17 -5.84 -18.76
CA ARG A 124 3.45 -6.31 -18.20
C ARG A 124 3.68 -5.71 -16.80
N ALA A 125 4.36 -6.42 -15.94
CA ALA A 125 4.93 -5.86 -14.72
C ALA A 125 6.21 -5.08 -15.06
N ILE A 126 6.39 -3.92 -14.43
CA ILE A 126 7.64 -3.17 -14.49
C ILE A 126 8.44 -3.52 -13.24
N VAL A 127 9.60 -4.12 -13.42
CA VAL A 127 10.51 -4.44 -12.31
C VAL A 127 11.20 -3.15 -11.86
N PRO A 128 11.16 -2.78 -10.57
CA PRO A 128 11.92 -1.63 -10.07
C PRO A 128 13.41 -1.77 -10.38
N ASP A 129 14.04 -0.67 -10.80
CA ASP A 129 15.41 -0.65 -11.30
C ASP A 129 16.43 -0.06 -10.31
N THR A 130 15.93 0.44 -9.18
CA THR A 130 16.75 1.13 -8.17
C THR A 130 16.47 0.54 -6.80
N THR A 131 17.53 0.26 -6.04
CA THR A 131 17.40 -0.19 -4.65
C THR A 131 17.11 0.98 -3.73
N LEU A 132 16.00 0.92 -3.01
CA LEU A 132 15.70 1.83 -1.91
C LEU A 132 16.49 1.42 -0.67
N ALA A 133 17.36 2.31 -0.20
CA ALA A 133 18.11 2.07 1.02
C ALA A 133 17.28 2.53 2.24
N PRO A 134 17.05 1.66 3.25
CA PRO A 134 16.48 2.08 4.53
C PRO A 134 17.35 3.13 5.24
N GLY A 135 16.74 3.92 6.10
CA GLY A 135 17.39 4.97 6.87
C GLY A 135 16.91 6.38 6.53
N GLU A 136 17.57 7.38 7.09
CA GLU A 136 17.23 8.78 6.83
C GLU A 136 17.86 9.27 5.51
N GLN A 137 17.05 9.96 4.74
CA GLN A 137 17.45 10.60 3.48
C GLN A 137 16.86 12.01 3.41
N ARG A 138 17.58 12.94 2.76
CA ARG A 138 17.04 14.26 2.41
C ARG A 138 16.73 14.32 0.93
N ILE A 139 15.45 14.54 0.61
CA ILE A 139 14.95 14.65 -0.75
C ILE A 139 14.27 16.02 -0.88
N GLY A 140 14.71 16.86 -1.81
CA GLY A 140 14.20 18.22 -1.97
C GLY A 140 14.28 19.08 -0.70
N GLY A 141 15.27 18.80 0.19
CA GLY A 141 15.42 19.46 1.48
C GLY A 141 14.62 18.82 2.64
N ILE A 142 13.61 18.04 2.35
CA ILE A 142 12.74 17.36 3.32
C ILE A 142 13.44 16.10 3.86
N ARG A 143 13.28 15.83 5.15
CA ARG A 143 13.80 14.64 5.82
C ARG A 143 12.77 13.51 5.72
N PHE A 144 13.14 12.45 5.01
CA PHE A 144 12.43 11.19 4.95
C PHE A 144 13.18 10.13 5.76
N ARG A 145 12.47 9.28 6.48
CA ARG A 145 13.00 8.03 7.04
C ARG A 145 12.27 6.87 6.41
N PHE A 146 13.03 6.02 5.72
CA PHE A 146 12.54 4.78 5.13
C PHE A 146 12.87 3.62 6.07
N GLU A 147 11.87 2.83 6.44
CA GLU A 147 12.05 1.68 7.31
C GLU A 147 11.46 0.45 6.64
N GLY A 148 12.29 -0.59 6.48
CA GLY A 148 11.90 -1.82 5.79
C GLY A 148 11.46 -2.89 6.77
N PHE A 149 10.43 -3.65 6.39
CA PHE A 149 9.93 -4.81 7.12
C PHE A 149 9.72 -5.96 6.14
N ASP A 150 10.19 -7.15 6.51
CA ASP A 150 9.96 -8.37 5.75
C ASP A 150 8.99 -9.28 6.52
N ASP A 151 8.24 -10.13 5.81
CA ASP A 151 7.33 -11.15 6.36
C ASP A 151 6.33 -10.63 7.40
N ALA A 152 5.83 -9.41 7.23
CA ALA A 152 4.79 -8.85 8.09
C ALA A 152 3.39 -8.97 7.46
N GLU A 153 2.82 -7.90 6.90
CA GLU A 153 1.59 -7.96 6.12
C GLU A 153 1.88 -8.44 4.70
N ALA A 154 2.96 -7.95 4.09
CA ALA A 154 3.52 -8.39 2.82
C ALA A 154 4.89 -9.05 3.02
N GLU A 155 5.42 -9.74 1.99
CA GLU A 155 6.74 -10.38 2.06
C GLU A 155 7.87 -9.36 2.28
N SER A 156 7.75 -8.16 1.69
CA SER A 156 8.68 -7.05 1.91
C SER A 156 7.95 -5.73 1.68
N GLN A 157 8.13 -4.77 2.59
CA GLN A 157 7.42 -3.50 2.54
C GLN A 157 8.18 -2.39 3.26
N VAL A 158 8.00 -1.15 2.80
CA VAL A 158 8.59 0.05 3.41
C VAL A 158 7.55 0.90 4.10
N VAL A 159 7.91 1.46 5.24
CA VAL A 159 7.23 2.59 5.88
C VAL A 159 7.99 3.87 5.55
N ILE A 160 7.27 4.92 5.21
CA ILE A 160 7.83 6.25 4.95
C ILE A 160 7.41 7.17 6.09
N HIS A 161 8.37 7.61 6.86
CA HIS A 161 8.13 8.55 7.94
C HIS A 161 8.72 9.92 7.59
N LEU A 162 7.94 10.98 7.81
CA LEU A 162 8.34 12.38 7.71
C LEU A 162 8.35 12.98 9.12
N PRO A 163 9.46 12.83 9.87
CA PRO A 163 9.48 13.19 11.29
C PRO A 163 9.20 14.68 11.55
N ASP A 164 9.69 15.56 10.65
CA ASP A 164 9.50 17.01 10.80
C ASP A 164 8.06 17.47 10.47
N HIS A 165 7.23 16.58 9.89
CA HIS A 165 5.87 16.87 9.44
C HIS A 165 4.79 16.05 10.15
N ALA A 166 5.16 15.32 11.19
CA ALA A 166 4.23 14.50 11.98
C ALA A 166 3.36 13.57 11.07
N THR A 167 3.96 13.01 10.01
CA THR A 167 3.28 12.19 9.01
C THR A 167 4.00 10.87 8.81
N MET A 168 3.25 9.79 8.70
CA MET A 168 3.77 8.45 8.45
C MET A 168 2.88 7.72 7.42
N ALA A 169 3.47 7.17 6.37
CA ALA A 169 2.79 6.27 5.44
C ALA A 169 3.19 4.83 5.78
N VAL A 170 2.22 4.04 6.18
CA VAL A 170 2.38 2.64 6.62
C VAL A 170 1.80 1.65 5.61
N PHE A 171 1.16 2.15 4.57
CA PHE A 171 0.53 1.35 3.51
C PHE A 171 -0.33 0.22 4.10
N ASP A 172 -0.18 -1.01 3.62
CA ASP A 172 -1.02 -2.14 3.98
C ASP A 172 -0.71 -2.73 5.38
N LEU A 173 0.40 -2.30 6.02
CA LEU A 173 0.68 -2.68 7.41
C LEU A 173 -0.47 -2.35 8.35
N ALA A 174 -1.19 -1.25 8.10
CA ALA A 174 -2.36 -0.88 8.90
C ALA A 174 -3.56 -0.55 8.02
N CYS A 175 -4.75 -0.79 8.54
CA CYS A 175 -6.01 -0.48 7.89
C CYS A 175 -6.84 0.50 8.72
N ARG A 176 -7.76 1.17 8.06
CA ARG A 176 -8.77 1.99 8.75
C ARG A 176 -9.69 1.10 9.59
N ALA A 177 -10.12 1.63 10.74
CA ALA A 177 -11.01 0.89 11.65
C ALA A 177 -12.37 0.54 11.04
N GLU A 178 -12.81 1.29 10.02
CA GLU A 178 -14.09 1.08 9.34
C GLU A 178 -14.06 -0.03 8.29
N HIS A 179 -12.88 -0.52 7.90
CA HIS A 179 -12.71 -1.54 6.85
C HIS A 179 -12.12 -2.84 7.43
N HIS A 180 -12.39 -3.96 6.78
CA HIS A 180 -11.59 -5.16 6.99
C HIS A 180 -10.18 -4.93 6.48
N CYS A 181 -9.17 -5.46 7.20
CA CYS A 181 -7.79 -5.43 6.72
C CYS A 181 -7.53 -6.60 5.77
N PHE A 182 -6.61 -6.42 4.84
CA PHE A 182 -6.01 -7.56 4.17
C PHE A 182 -5.18 -8.37 5.18
N THR A 183 -5.20 -9.67 5.05
CA THR A 183 -4.42 -10.62 5.85
C THR A 183 -3.98 -11.74 4.93
N VAL A 184 -2.87 -11.55 4.24
CA VAL A 184 -2.44 -12.44 3.16
C VAL A 184 -1.37 -13.43 3.58
N LEU A 185 -0.65 -13.15 4.68
CA LEU A 185 0.39 -14.01 5.23
C LEU A 185 0.01 -14.52 6.63
N PRO A 186 0.33 -15.77 6.96
CA PRO A 186 0.02 -16.36 8.27
C PRO A 186 1.01 -15.93 9.37
N GLN A 187 1.88 -14.96 9.13
CA GLN A 187 2.89 -14.45 10.06
C GLN A 187 2.31 -13.42 11.05
N PHE A 188 1.14 -13.68 11.60
CA PHE A 188 0.42 -12.77 12.50
C PHE A 188 1.26 -12.24 13.67
N ASP A 189 2.11 -13.08 14.27
CA ASP A 189 2.92 -12.64 15.42
C ASP A 189 3.89 -11.58 15.03
N HIS A 190 4.59 -11.75 13.91
CA HIS A 190 5.54 -10.78 13.41
C HIS A 190 4.84 -9.50 12.95
N TRP A 191 3.73 -9.60 12.20
CA TRP A 191 2.93 -8.43 11.83
C TRP A 191 2.49 -7.62 13.06
N LEU A 192 2.02 -8.30 14.12
CA LEU A 192 1.64 -7.65 15.38
C LEU A 192 2.83 -7.01 16.11
N GLU A 193 4.03 -7.59 16.04
CA GLU A 193 5.26 -6.99 16.56
C GLU A 193 5.61 -5.71 15.81
N VAL A 194 5.58 -5.75 14.47
CA VAL A 194 5.80 -4.57 13.62
C VAL A 194 4.79 -3.46 13.93
N LEU A 195 3.50 -3.78 14.04
CA LEU A 195 2.47 -2.80 14.38
C LEU A 195 2.68 -2.15 15.76
N ARG A 196 3.14 -2.92 16.77
CA ARG A 196 3.45 -2.37 18.09
C ARG A 196 4.67 -1.44 18.04
N HIS A 197 5.72 -1.85 17.30
CA HIS A 197 6.87 -1.00 17.04
C HIS A 197 6.45 0.32 16.38
N LEU A 198 5.68 0.27 15.28
CA LEU A 198 5.19 1.47 14.61
C LEU A 198 4.34 2.36 15.52
N ARG A 199 3.52 1.77 16.38
CA ARG A 199 2.71 2.53 17.36
C ARG A 199 3.58 3.25 18.38
N GLU A 200 4.70 2.67 18.82
CA GLU A 200 5.67 3.31 19.71
C GLU A 200 6.42 4.44 19.00
N GLU A 201 6.83 4.23 17.74
CA GLU A 201 7.51 5.23 16.92
C GLU A 201 6.58 6.39 16.47
N ALA A 202 5.27 6.15 16.43
CA ALA A 202 4.29 7.13 15.96
C ALA A 202 3.96 8.25 16.95
N GLY A 203 4.74 8.45 18.03
CA GLY A 203 4.45 9.36 19.13
C GLY A 203 3.81 10.70 18.79
N ASP A 204 4.44 11.49 17.90
CA ASP A 204 3.96 12.81 17.50
C ASP A 204 3.24 12.80 16.12
N VAL A 205 3.04 11.64 15.51
CA VAL A 205 2.38 11.48 14.20
C VAL A 205 0.91 11.89 14.33
N ARG A 206 0.48 12.77 13.43
CA ARG A 206 -0.91 13.24 13.32
C ARG A 206 -1.59 12.74 12.07
N HIS A 207 -0.81 12.48 11.03
CA HIS A 207 -1.31 12.00 9.76
C HIS A 207 -0.73 10.61 9.47
N LEU A 208 -1.60 9.60 9.54
CA LEU A 208 -1.25 8.23 9.14
C LEU A 208 -1.87 7.96 7.76
N ILE A 209 -1.04 7.55 6.80
CA ILE A 209 -1.48 7.20 5.46
C ILE A 209 -1.39 5.68 5.33
N VAL A 210 -2.53 5.07 5.04
CA VAL A 210 -2.70 3.62 4.82
C VAL A 210 -2.75 3.30 3.34
N GLY A 211 -2.59 2.03 2.96
CA GLY A 211 -2.64 1.61 1.55
C GLY A 211 -4.03 1.71 0.93
N HIS A 212 -5.08 1.70 1.74
CA HIS A 212 -6.47 1.69 1.27
C HIS A 212 -7.36 2.65 2.08
N GLY A 213 -8.03 3.55 1.38
CA GLY A 213 -8.95 4.53 1.97
C GLY A 213 -8.28 5.83 2.40
N LEU A 214 -9.07 6.76 2.91
CA LEU A 214 -8.60 8.10 3.23
C LEU A 214 -7.51 8.10 4.31
N PRO A 215 -6.60 9.09 4.33
CA PRO A 215 -5.67 9.30 5.44
C PRO A 215 -6.42 9.33 6.79
N THR A 216 -5.74 8.89 7.83
CA THR A 216 -6.31 8.74 9.18
C THR A 216 -5.30 9.22 10.24
N ASP A 217 -5.48 8.82 11.48
CA ASP A 217 -4.55 9.07 12.59
C ASP A 217 -4.00 7.76 13.18
N THR A 218 -3.15 7.88 14.17
CA THR A 218 -2.45 6.74 14.79
C THR A 218 -3.37 5.77 15.54
N SER A 219 -4.65 6.10 15.76
CA SER A 219 -5.62 5.16 16.35
C SER A 219 -5.84 3.94 15.46
N ALA A 220 -5.61 4.07 14.14
CA ALA A 220 -5.68 2.96 13.19
C ALA A 220 -4.66 1.86 13.51
N LEU A 221 -3.46 2.19 14.01
CA LEU A 221 -2.49 1.18 14.45
C LEU A 221 -3.04 0.33 15.61
N GLY A 222 -3.69 0.95 16.59
CA GLY A 222 -4.35 0.24 17.68
C GLY A 222 -5.49 -0.65 17.20
N ALA A 223 -6.34 -0.13 16.32
CA ALA A 223 -7.45 -0.87 15.73
C ALA A 223 -6.98 -2.05 14.85
N THR A 224 -5.84 -1.90 14.16
CA THR A 224 -5.24 -2.98 13.37
C THR A 224 -4.61 -4.05 14.26
N ILE A 225 -3.97 -3.67 15.38
CA ILE A 225 -3.44 -4.63 16.36
C ILE A 225 -4.59 -5.49 16.95
N GLU A 226 -5.71 -4.86 17.29
CA GLU A 226 -6.89 -5.58 17.76
C GLU A 226 -7.41 -6.56 16.68
N TYR A 227 -7.55 -6.06 15.44
CA TYR A 227 -7.99 -6.87 14.30
C TYR A 227 -7.06 -8.05 14.04
N GLY A 228 -5.76 -7.83 13.95
CA GLY A 228 -4.76 -8.86 13.71
C GLY A 228 -4.69 -9.90 14.83
N THR A 229 -4.93 -9.48 16.08
CA THR A 229 -5.02 -10.41 17.22
C THR A 229 -6.20 -11.35 17.08
N VAL A 230 -7.37 -10.83 16.72
CA VAL A 230 -8.57 -11.63 16.44
C VAL A 230 -8.38 -12.50 15.20
N ALA A 231 -7.79 -11.94 14.14
CA ALA A 231 -7.50 -12.67 12.90
C ALA A 231 -6.61 -13.90 13.16
N LYS A 232 -5.55 -13.75 13.97
CA LYS A 232 -4.69 -14.85 14.41
C LYS A 232 -5.49 -15.91 15.18
N GLN A 233 -6.34 -15.48 16.11
CA GLN A 233 -7.17 -16.41 16.88
C GLN A 233 -8.10 -17.21 15.96
N VAL A 234 -8.84 -16.52 15.08
CA VAL A 234 -9.77 -17.15 14.12
C VAL A 234 -9.02 -18.11 13.20
N TYR A 235 -7.84 -17.72 12.69
CA TYR A 235 -7.02 -18.60 11.85
C TYR A 235 -6.64 -19.90 12.55
N GLY A 236 -6.41 -19.87 13.85
CA GLY A 236 -6.16 -21.06 14.67
C GLY A 236 -7.39 -21.92 14.95
N GLU A 237 -8.59 -21.35 14.90
CA GLU A 237 -9.87 -22.00 15.24
C GLU A 237 -10.53 -22.70 14.04
N VAL A 238 -10.37 -22.15 12.82
CA VAL A 238 -11.05 -22.62 11.59
C VAL A 238 -10.09 -23.32 10.62
N ARG A 239 -10.64 -23.98 9.59
CA ARG A 239 -9.84 -24.80 8.66
C ARG A 239 -9.88 -24.35 7.21
N GLY A 240 -10.64 -23.35 6.86
CA GLY A 240 -10.80 -22.92 5.47
C GLY A 240 -11.13 -21.45 5.31
N ALA A 241 -10.96 -20.96 4.07
CA ALA A 241 -11.15 -19.55 3.72
C ALA A 241 -12.56 -19.05 4.05
N ASP A 242 -13.59 -19.82 3.68
CA ASP A 242 -14.99 -19.43 3.91
C ASP A 242 -15.33 -19.32 5.40
N GLU A 243 -14.85 -20.27 6.22
CA GLU A 243 -15.04 -20.27 7.67
C GLU A 243 -14.33 -19.06 8.29
N TYR A 244 -13.10 -18.78 7.85
CA TYR A 244 -12.34 -17.62 8.31
C TYR A 244 -13.04 -16.31 7.99
N ALA A 245 -13.45 -16.11 6.72
CA ALA A 245 -14.16 -14.92 6.31
C ALA A 245 -15.46 -14.71 7.08
N ALA A 246 -16.25 -15.79 7.27
CA ALA A 246 -17.50 -15.75 8.05
C ALA A 246 -17.24 -15.36 9.51
N ALA A 247 -16.27 -15.99 10.16
CA ALA A 247 -15.92 -15.71 11.56
C ALA A 247 -15.40 -14.28 11.76
N MET A 248 -14.57 -13.77 10.83
CA MET A 248 -14.08 -12.39 10.91
C MET A 248 -15.20 -11.37 10.73
N LYS A 249 -16.17 -11.62 9.84
CA LYS A 249 -17.37 -10.78 9.68
C LYS A 249 -18.24 -10.77 10.94
N GLU A 250 -18.37 -11.91 11.60
CA GLU A 250 -19.10 -12.02 12.87
C GLU A 250 -18.40 -11.25 14.00
N ARG A 251 -17.05 -11.32 14.06
CA ARG A 251 -16.27 -10.61 15.09
C ARG A 251 -16.24 -9.09 14.87
N PHE A 252 -16.35 -8.63 13.59
CA PHE A 252 -16.31 -7.22 13.21
C PHE A 252 -17.52 -6.84 12.34
N PRO A 253 -18.77 -6.92 12.85
CA PRO A 253 -19.97 -6.72 12.04
C PRO A 253 -20.18 -5.30 11.52
N GLY A 254 -19.47 -4.32 12.09
CA GLY A 254 -19.55 -2.91 11.67
C GLY A 254 -18.52 -2.51 10.61
N ARG A 255 -17.57 -3.40 10.26
CA ARG A 255 -16.56 -3.08 9.25
C ARG A 255 -17.11 -3.25 7.84
N GLY A 256 -16.84 -2.26 6.99
CA GLY A 256 -17.12 -2.30 5.55
C GLY A 256 -16.12 -3.17 4.78
N GLN A 257 -16.23 -3.11 3.46
CA GLN A 257 -15.33 -3.83 2.56
C GLN A 257 -15.35 -5.36 2.78
N GLN A 258 -16.56 -5.92 2.85
CA GLN A 258 -16.78 -7.35 3.12
C GLN A 258 -16.11 -8.27 2.08
N LYS A 259 -15.93 -7.79 0.83
CA LYS A 259 -15.21 -8.53 -0.22
C LYS A 259 -13.71 -8.65 0.06
N TRP A 260 -13.13 -7.70 0.80
CA TRP A 260 -11.70 -7.74 1.12
C TRP A 260 -11.37 -8.93 2.01
N ILE A 261 -12.19 -9.19 3.02
CA ILE A 261 -11.94 -10.35 3.90
C ILE A 261 -12.17 -11.68 3.17
N GLU A 262 -13.11 -11.74 2.21
CA GLU A 262 -13.31 -12.93 1.37
C GLU A 262 -12.10 -13.19 0.50
N PHE A 263 -11.61 -12.15 -0.20
CA PHE A 263 -10.43 -12.24 -1.04
C PHE A 263 -9.17 -12.56 -0.24
N SER A 264 -8.95 -11.84 0.86
CA SER A 264 -7.85 -12.06 1.80
C SER A 264 -7.81 -13.49 2.32
N ALA A 265 -8.97 -14.04 2.69
CA ALA A 265 -9.07 -15.43 3.14
C ALA A 265 -8.64 -16.44 2.08
N LEU A 266 -8.97 -16.20 0.80
CA LEU A 266 -8.53 -17.05 -0.30
C LEU A 266 -7.00 -17.04 -0.47
N LEU A 267 -6.36 -15.89 -0.28
CA LEU A 267 -4.91 -15.76 -0.29
C LEU A 267 -4.26 -16.43 0.92
N LEU A 268 -4.76 -16.14 2.11
CA LEU A 268 -4.25 -16.65 3.38
C LEU A 268 -4.25 -18.19 3.45
N TYR A 269 -5.30 -18.81 2.90
CA TYR A 269 -5.43 -20.27 2.82
C TYR A 269 -4.88 -20.85 1.51
N ARG A 270 -4.22 -20.03 0.67
CA ARG A 270 -3.63 -20.43 -0.61
C ARG A 270 -4.60 -21.17 -1.54
N VAL A 271 -5.87 -20.76 -1.53
CA VAL A 271 -6.91 -21.27 -2.44
C VAL A 271 -6.69 -20.71 -3.84
N ILE A 272 -6.25 -19.45 -3.91
CA ILE A 272 -5.80 -18.77 -5.12
C ILE A 272 -4.31 -18.45 -4.96
N TYR A 273 -3.53 -18.67 -6.02
CA TYR A 273 -2.07 -18.47 -6.01
C TYR A 273 -1.35 -19.28 -4.91
N PRO A 274 -1.34 -20.62 -5.03
CA PRO A 274 -0.69 -21.51 -4.06
C PRO A 274 0.84 -21.39 -4.06
#